data_8e2efca4c7994403c740713c1ecfe8cb
#
_entry.id   8e2efca4c7994403c740713c1ecfe8cb
#
_cell.length_a   1.000
_cell.length_b   1.000
_cell.length_c   1.000
_cell.angle_alpha   90.00
_cell.angle_beta   90.00
_cell.angle_gamma   90.00
#
_symmetry.space_group_name_H-M   'P 1'
#
loop_
_entity.id
_entity.type
_entity.pdbx_description
1 polymer ?
#
loop_
_entity_poly.entity_id
_entity_poly.type
_entity_poly.pdbx_seq_one_letter_code
_entity_poly.pdbx_strand_id
1 'polypeptide(L)'
;DAQESRGLGDVYKRQAQDFARQNRELMMQLVIQATRKVISKPFEVALEAVNCHHNYVQKERHFGEEVLVTRKGAVSAKKGELGIIPGSMGAKSFIVRGLGNEEAFCSCSHGAGRTMSRTKAKNTFTLADQIRATAHVECRKDEAVIDEIPMAYKDIDQVMHAQRELVEVLHTLRQVVCVKG
;
A
#
# COMPACT_ATOMS: atom_id res chain seq x y z
N ASP A 1 37.60 3.76 -3.64
CA ASP A 1 36.75 3.34 -4.79
C ASP A 1 35.50 2.55 -4.38
N ALA A 2 35.60 1.47 -3.56
CA ALA A 2 34.40 0.73 -3.09
C ALA A 2 33.58 1.51 -2.06
N GLN A 3 34.17 2.43 -1.33
CA GLN A 3 33.51 3.26 -0.33
C GLN A 3 32.79 4.47 -0.97
N GLU A 4 33.35 5.04 -2.04
CA GLU A 4 32.71 6.06 -2.86
C GLU A 4 31.51 5.52 -3.65
N SER A 5 31.62 4.32 -4.22
CA SER A 5 30.51 3.68 -4.92
C SER A 5 29.33 3.31 -3.99
N ARG A 6 29.59 3.00 -2.71
CA ARG A 6 28.54 2.82 -1.70
C ARG A 6 27.85 4.14 -1.35
N GLY A 7 28.60 5.24 -1.22
CA GLY A 7 28.03 6.57 -0.95
C GLY A 7 27.12 7.07 -2.07
N LEU A 8 27.51 6.91 -3.33
CA LEU A 8 26.68 7.26 -4.50
C LEU A 8 25.39 6.44 -4.56
N GLY A 9 25.48 5.12 -4.34
CA GLY A 9 24.29 4.26 -4.30
C GLY A 9 23.27 4.66 -3.23
N ASP A 10 23.71 5.13 -2.09
CA ASP A 10 22.84 5.60 -1.01
C ASP A 10 22.21 6.96 -1.31
N VAL A 11 22.92 7.85 -2.00
CA VAL A 11 22.38 9.14 -2.47
C VAL A 11 21.24 8.91 -3.49
N TYR A 12 21.44 8.07 -4.49
CA TYR A 12 20.40 7.76 -5.48
C TYR A 12 19.18 7.09 -4.86
N LYS A 13 19.38 6.19 -3.89
CA LYS A 13 18.26 5.56 -3.16
C LYS A 13 17.44 6.58 -2.38
N ARG A 14 18.11 7.52 -1.68
CA ARG A 14 17.43 8.59 -0.95
C ARG A 14 16.66 9.50 -1.89
N GLN A 15 17.25 9.91 -3.01
CA GLN A 15 16.57 10.75 -4.02
C GLN A 15 15.31 10.05 -4.57
N ALA A 16 15.36 8.76 -4.88
CA ALA A 16 14.20 8.00 -5.34
C ALA A 16 13.11 7.89 -4.26
N GLN A 17 13.48 7.73 -3.00
CA GLN A 17 12.54 7.70 -1.87
C GLN A 17 11.91 9.07 -1.65
N ASP A 18 12.68 10.15 -1.71
CA ASP A 18 12.18 11.52 -1.57
C ASP A 18 11.24 11.89 -2.71
N PHE A 19 11.58 11.52 -3.94
CA PHE A 19 10.69 11.69 -5.09
C PHE A 19 9.36 10.96 -4.87
N ALA A 20 9.41 9.69 -4.46
CA ALA A 20 8.21 8.89 -4.21
C ALA A 20 7.36 9.48 -3.07
N ARG A 21 7.97 10.04 -2.02
CA ARG A 21 7.29 10.73 -0.93
C ARG A 21 6.58 11.99 -1.42
N GLN A 22 7.30 12.86 -2.11
CA GLN A 22 6.75 14.11 -2.66
C GLN A 22 5.62 13.83 -3.66
N ASN A 23 5.77 12.82 -4.51
CA ASN A 23 4.73 12.40 -5.44
C ASN A 23 3.44 11.99 -4.72
N ARG A 24 3.54 11.18 -3.65
CA ARG A 24 2.36 10.80 -2.84
C ARG A 24 1.72 12.00 -2.16
N GLU A 25 2.51 12.92 -1.62
CA GLU A 25 2.02 14.15 -1.00
C GLU A 25 1.25 15.02 -2.01
N LEU A 26 1.80 15.21 -3.20
CA LEU A 26 1.15 15.96 -4.27
C LEU A 26 -0.15 15.26 -4.74
N MET A 27 -0.11 13.96 -4.95
CA MET A 27 -1.30 13.18 -5.31
C MET A 27 -2.40 13.33 -4.24
N MET A 28 -2.05 13.25 -2.96
CA MET A 28 -3.00 13.41 -1.86
C MET A 28 -3.62 14.82 -1.86
N GLN A 29 -2.82 15.86 -2.08
CA GLN A 29 -3.30 17.24 -2.18
C GLN A 29 -4.31 17.39 -3.33
N LEU A 30 -4.00 16.82 -4.51
CA LEU A 30 -4.89 16.85 -5.67
C LEU A 30 -6.20 16.09 -5.41
N VAL A 31 -6.15 14.94 -4.76
CA VAL A 31 -7.34 14.19 -4.35
C VAL A 31 -8.20 15.00 -3.37
N ILE A 32 -7.59 15.62 -2.35
CA ILE A 32 -8.30 16.47 -1.39
C ILE A 32 -8.96 17.66 -2.10
N GLN A 33 -8.25 18.32 -3.02
CA GLN A 33 -8.79 19.44 -3.80
C GLN A 33 -9.98 18.98 -4.67
N ALA A 34 -9.86 17.85 -5.36
CA ALA A 34 -10.95 17.28 -6.17
C ALA A 34 -12.16 16.94 -5.29
N THR A 35 -11.94 16.32 -4.14
CA THR A 35 -12.99 15.96 -3.18
C THR A 35 -13.72 17.21 -2.68
N ARG A 36 -13.01 18.28 -2.33
CA ARG A 36 -13.60 19.55 -1.88
C ARG A 36 -14.47 20.24 -2.95
N LYS A 37 -14.22 19.99 -4.23
CA LYS A 37 -15.05 20.53 -5.32
C LYS A 37 -16.38 19.80 -5.47
N VAL A 38 -16.45 18.54 -5.05
CA VAL A 38 -17.62 17.67 -5.25
C VAL A 38 -18.46 17.57 -3.98
N ILE A 39 -17.81 17.50 -2.81
CA ILE A 39 -18.50 17.41 -1.52
C ILE A 39 -18.80 18.81 -1.01
N SER A 40 -20.08 19.18 -0.98
CA SER A 40 -20.53 20.48 -0.48
C SER A 40 -20.41 20.64 1.05
N LYS A 41 -20.38 19.52 1.80
CA LYS A 41 -20.21 19.53 3.25
C LYS A 41 -18.74 19.81 3.61
N PRO A 42 -18.46 20.79 4.47
CA PRO A 42 -17.10 21.05 4.94
C PRO A 42 -16.52 19.81 5.64
N PHE A 43 -15.26 19.50 5.37
CA PHE A 43 -14.51 18.46 6.07
C PHE A 43 -13.06 18.90 6.31
N GLU A 44 -12.49 18.40 7.38
CA GLU A 44 -11.08 18.59 7.71
C GLU A 44 -10.30 17.32 7.36
N VAL A 45 -9.03 17.50 7.03
CA VAL A 45 -8.08 16.41 6.83
C VAL A 45 -7.29 16.27 8.12
N ALA A 46 -7.34 15.10 8.74
CA ALA A 46 -6.56 14.82 9.93
C ALA A 46 -5.06 14.97 9.64
N LEU A 47 -4.33 15.61 10.55
CA LEU A 47 -2.88 15.79 10.45
C LEU A 47 -2.11 14.47 10.49
N GLU A 48 -2.73 13.41 10.99
CA GLU A 48 -2.19 12.06 11.11
C GLU A 48 -2.36 11.22 9.82
N ALA A 49 -2.26 11.87 8.66
CA ALA A 49 -2.36 11.16 7.39
C ALA A 49 -1.24 10.10 7.27
N VAL A 50 -1.65 8.83 7.12
CA VAL A 50 -0.73 7.71 7.01
C VAL A 50 -0.05 7.72 5.64
N ASN A 51 1.26 7.92 5.60
CA ASN A 51 2.08 7.91 4.39
C ASN A 51 3.14 6.81 4.49
N CYS A 52 2.77 5.60 4.08
CA CYS A 52 3.61 4.42 4.20
C CYS A 52 4.54 4.23 2.99
N HIS A 53 5.82 4.01 3.26
CA HIS A 53 6.77 3.51 2.27
C HIS A 53 6.70 1.97 2.21
N HIS A 54 6.70 1.40 1.00
CA HIS A 54 6.65 -0.05 0.77
C HIS A 54 7.75 -0.56 -0.19
N ASN A 55 8.70 0.29 -0.53
CA ASN A 55 9.84 -0.04 -1.38
C ASN A 55 11.04 0.81 -0.99
N TYR A 56 11.77 0.38 0.05
CA TYR A 56 12.90 1.12 0.58
C TYR A 56 13.86 0.24 1.37
N VAL A 57 15.05 0.75 1.62
CA VAL A 57 16.06 0.17 2.52
C VAL A 57 16.30 1.16 3.65
N GLN A 58 16.27 0.67 4.87
CA GLN A 58 16.52 1.45 6.06
C GLN A 58 17.48 0.72 7.00
N LYS A 59 18.37 1.47 7.63
CA LYS A 59 19.25 0.98 8.69
C LYS A 59 18.43 0.93 9.98
N GLU A 60 18.34 -0.24 10.57
CA GLU A 60 17.55 -0.50 11.78
C GLU A 60 18.34 -1.40 12.73
N ARG A 61 17.95 -1.41 14.00
CA ARG A 61 18.51 -2.32 15.00
C ARG A 61 17.52 -3.43 15.31
N HIS A 62 17.93 -4.67 15.07
CA HIS A 62 17.14 -5.87 15.36
C HIS A 62 18.05 -6.91 16.02
N PHE A 63 17.52 -7.59 17.04
CA PHE A 63 18.25 -8.65 17.78
C PHE A 63 19.62 -8.17 18.33
N GLY A 64 19.71 -6.89 18.68
CA GLY A 64 20.95 -6.29 19.17
C GLY A 64 21.95 -5.85 18.10
N GLU A 65 21.73 -6.20 16.83
CA GLU A 65 22.58 -5.90 15.71
C GLU A 65 22.02 -4.79 14.81
N GLU A 66 22.91 -4.05 14.17
CA GLU A 66 22.57 -3.04 13.17
C GLU A 66 22.48 -3.68 11.79
N VAL A 67 21.29 -3.66 11.19
CA VAL A 67 21.00 -4.33 9.92
C VAL A 67 20.37 -3.37 8.90
N LEU A 68 20.52 -3.70 7.62
CA LEU A 68 19.84 -3.02 6.52
C LEU A 68 18.56 -3.76 6.18
N VAL A 69 17.42 -3.28 6.68
CA VAL A 69 16.11 -3.87 6.39
C VAL A 69 15.62 -3.37 5.04
N THR A 70 15.43 -4.31 4.10
CA THR A 70 14.85 -4.03 2.79
C THR A 70 13.37 -4.40 2.81
N ARG A 71 12.51 -3.39 2.62
CA ARG A 71 11.06 -3.61 2.47
C ARG A 71 10.66 -3.41 1.02
N LYS A 72 10.18 -4.48 0.39
CA LYS A 72 9.59 -4.48 -0.95
C LYS A 72 8.32 -5.32 -0.90
N GLY A 73 7.17 -4.67 -1.09
CA GLY A 73 5.89 -5.33 -0.85
C GLY A 73 5.59 -5.55 0.64
N ALA A 74 6.30 -4.85 1.51
CA ALA A 74 6.12 -4.80 2.94
C ALA A 74 6.23 -3.36 3.43
N VAL A 75 5.61 -3.05 4.57
CA VAL A 75 5.70 -1.75 5.24
C VAL A 75 6.21 -1.93 6.66
N SER A 76 6.71 -0.84 7.23
CA SER A 76 7.08 -0.80 8.65
C SER A 76 5.84 -0.99 9.52
N ALA A 77 5.99 -1.77 10.59
CA ALA A 77 4.97 -2.04 11.60
C ALA A 77 5.59 -2.01 13.01
N LYS A 78 6.43 -0.99 13.25
CA LYS A 78 7.01 -0.75 14.58
C LYS A 78 5.89 -0.52 15.58
N LYS A 79 6.13 -0.81 16.84
CA LYS A 79 5.14 -0.68 17.90
C LYS A 79 4.52 0.72 17.93
N GLY A 80 3.20 0.79 17.75
CA GLY A 80 2.44 2.04 17.73
C GLY A 80 2.42 2.78 16.38
N GLU A 81 3.22 2.37 15.39
CA GLU A 81 3.27 3.00 14.07
C GLU A 81 1.96 2.74 13.30
N LEU A 82 1.39 3.79 12.72
CA LEU A 82 0.18 3.67 11.89
C LEU A 82 0.54 3.24 10.47
N GLY A 83 -0.27 2.33 9.93
CA GLY A 83 -0.13 1.82 8.57
C GLY A 83 -1.46 1.73 7.85
N ILE A 84 -1.41 1.59 6.53
CA ILE A 84 -2.56 1.28 5.69
C ILE A 84 -2.28 0.03 4.87
N ILE A 85 -3.23 -0.90 4.87
CA ILE A 85 -3.16 -2.15 4.12
C ILE A 85 -4.35 -2.21 3.17
N PRO A 86 -4.18 -1.81 1.90
CA PRO A 86 -5.25 -1.86 0.90
C PRO A 86 -5.47 -3.27 0.37
N GLY A 87 -6.74 -3.60 0.14
CA GLY A 87 -7.12 -4.74 -0.68
C GLY A 87 -7.03 -4.44 -2.18
N SER A 88 -7.60 -5.32 -2.99
CA SER A 88 -7.81 -5.10 -4.43
C SER A 88 -8.96 -4.12 -4.69
N MET A 89 -9.26 -3.86 -5.98
CA MET A 89 -10.41 -3.00 -6.36
C MET A 89 -11.71 -3.55 -5.78
N GLY A 90 -12.42 -2.70 -5.01
CA GLY A 90 -13.67 -3.07 -4.35
C GLY A 90 -13.53 -3.93 -3.09
N ALA A 91 -12.34 -4.39 -2.75
CA ALA A 91 -12.10 -5.10 -1.49
C ALA A 91 -11.94 -4.12 -0.32
N LYS A 92 -11.96 -4.66 0.90
CA LYS A 92 -11.70 -3.88 2.11
C LYS A 92 -10.27 -3.32 2.11
N SER A 93 -10.07 -2.22 2.83
CA SER A 93 -8.76 -1.69 3.21
C SER A 93 -8.74 -1.50 4.73
N PHE A 94 -7.56 -1.51 5.31
CA PHE A 94 -7.42 -1.47 6.78
C PHE A 94 -6.46 -0.36 7.19
N ILE A 95 -6.86 0.42 8.20
CA ILE A 95 -5.93 1.25 8.96
C ILE A 95 -5.50 0.41 10.15
N VAL A 96 -4.20 0.28 10.33
CA VAL A 96 -3.60 -0.62 11.31
C VAL A 96 -2.58 0.09 12.18
N ARG A 97 -2.31 -0.51 13.34
CA ARG A 97 -1.22 -0.12 14.22
C ARG A 97 -0.23 -1.26 14.32
N GLY A 98 1.07 -1.00 14.12
CA GLY A 98 2.13 -1.96 14.25
C GLY A 98 2.28 -2.46 15.69
N LEU A 99 2.52 -3.75 15.85
CA LEU A 99 2.77 -4.41 17.14
C LEU A 99 4.26 -4.50 17.47
N GLY A 100 5.15 -4.22 16.51
CA GLY A 100 6.60 -4.24 16.71
C GLY A 100 7.16 -5.66 16.83
N ASN A 101 6.62 -6.63 16.09
CA ASN A 101 7.10 -8.00 16.10
C ASN A 101 8.53 -8.08 15.53
N GLU A 102 9.51 -8.40 16.37
CA GLU A 102 10.92 -8.44 15.99
C GLU A 102 11.26 -9.60 15.04
N GLU A 103 10.56 -10.73 15.15
CA GLU A 103 10.77 -11.88 14.25
C GLU A 103 10.42 -11.52 12.79
N ALA A 104 9.48 -10.59 12.60
CA ALA A 104 9.13 -10.04 11.31
C ALA A 104 9.92 -8.75 10.96
N PHE A 105 11.01 -8.45 11.67
CA PHE A 105 11.74 -7.19 11.52
C PHE A 105 10.83 -5.96 11.61
N CYS A 106 9.88 -5.97 12.53
CA CYS A 106 8.86 -4.94 12.68
C CYS A 106 8.20 -4.57 11.34
N SER A 107 7.79 -5.57 10.56
CA SER A 107 7.22 -5.39 9.22
C SER A 107 5.89 -6.11 9.08
N CYS A 108 5.04 -5.63 8.18
CA CYS A 108 3.80 -6.29 7.79
C CYS A 108 3.57 -6.19 6.27
N SER A 109 2.55 -6.86 5.75
CA SER A 109 2.17 -6.78 4.34
C SER A 109 1.76 -5.36 3.96
N HIS A 110 2.12 -4.93 2.75
CA HIS A 110 1.71 -3.62 2.21
C HIS A 110 0.32 -3.62 1.55
N GLY A 111 -0.32 -4.78 1.43
CA GLY A 111 -1.62 -4.96 0.77
C GLY A 111 -1.92 -6.44 0.56
N ALA A 112 -2.98 -6.74 -0.21
CA ALA A 112 -3.43 -8.11 -0.47
C ALA A 112 -2.37 -8.99 -1.15
N GLY A 113 -1.54 -8.40 -2.00
CA GLY A 113 -0.61 -9.15 -2.84
C GLY A 113 -1.32 -9.93 -3.95
N ARG A 114 -0.60 -10.18 -5.03
CA ARG A 114 -1.15 -10.85 -6.21
C ARG A 114 -0.99 -12.36 -6.12
N THR A 115 -1.96 -13.10 -6.68
CA THR A 115 -1.86 -14.55 -6.90
C THR A 115 -1.32 -14.89 -8.29
N MET A 116 -1.33 -13.92 -9.21
CA MET A 116 -0.86 -14.10 -10.59
C MET A 116 -0.25 -12.82 -11.16
N SER A 117 0.52 -12.97 -12.24
CA SER A 117 1.11 -11.84 -12.95
C SER A 117 0.04 -11.00 -13.67
N ARG A 118 0.37 -9.73 -14.00
CA ARG A 118 -0.51 -8.85 -14.78
C ARG A 118 -0.87 -9.46 -16.14
N THR A 119 0.11 -9.99 -16.85
CA THR A 119 -0.10 -10.65 -18.14
C THR A 119 -1.03 -11.85 -18.01
N LYS A 120 -0.84 -12.69 -16.98
CA LYS A 120 -1.74 -13.83 -16.74
C LYS A 120 -3.17 -13.38 -16.47
N ALA A 121 -3.36 -12.33 -15.68
CA ALA A 121 -4.68 -11.78 -15.38
C ALA A 121 -5.37 -11.29 -16.68
N LYS A 122 -4.69 -10.51 -17.52
CA LYS A 122 -5.22 -10.05 -18.82
C LYS A 122 -5.61 -11.19 -19.76
N ASN A 123 -4.87 -12.29 -19.72
CA ASN A 123 -5.16 -13.48 -20.55
C ASN A 123 -6.23 -14.41 -19.97
N THR A 124 -6.56 -14.23 -18.68
CA THR A 124 -7.49 -15.13 -17.97
C THR A 124 -8.89 -14.53 -17.84
N PHE A 125 -8.96 -13.23 -17.61
CA PHE A 125 -10.20 -12.55 -17.29
C PHE A 125 -10.67 -11.64 -18.41
N THR A 126 -11.99 -11.44 -18.47
CA THR A 126 -12.65 -10.57 -19.45
C THR A 126 -13.09 -9.26 -18.81
N LEU A 127 -13.44 -8.28 -19.66
CA LEU A 127 -14.06 -7.04 -19.19
C LEU A 127 -15.38 -7.30 -18.43
N ALA A 128 -16.15 -8.30 -18.86
CA ALA A 128 -17.39 -8.68 -18.18
C ALA A 128 -17.13 -9.21 -16.76
N ASP A 129 -16.02 -9.93 -16.54
CA ASP A 129 -15.61 -10.37 -15.22
C ASP A 129 -15.23 -9.17 -14.32
N GLN A 130 -14.49 -8.19 -14.87
CA GLN A 130 -14.12 -6.97 -14.18
C GLN A 130 -15.35 -6.17 -13.75
N ILE A 131 -16.32 -5.98 -14.65
CA ILE A 131 -17.56 -5.25 -14.37
C ILE A 131 -18.35 -5.95 -13.24
N ARG A 132 -18.49 -7.28 -13.30
CA ARG A 132 -19.17 -8.05 -12.24
C ARG A 132 -18.46 -7.94 -10.90
N ALA A 133 -17.14 -8.10 -10.88
CA ALA A 133 -16.35 -8.10 -9.66
C ALA A 133 -16.35 -6.73 -8.95
N THR A 134 -16.52 -5.66 -9.72
CA THR A 134 -16.49 -4.28 -9.21
C THR A 134 -17.84 -3.56 -9.30
N ALA A 135 -18.96 -4.31 -9.41
CA ALA A 135 -20.30 -3.73 -9.57
C ALA A 135 -20.71 -2.78 -8.44
N HIS A 136 -20.18 -3.02 -7.23
CA HIS A 136 -20.49 -2.26 -6.00
C HIS A 136 -19.56 -1.08 -5.75
N VAL A 137 -18.62 -0.80 -6.66
CA VAL A 137 -17.61 0.25 -6.51
C VAL A 137 -17.59 1.12 -7.76
N GLU A 138 -17.55 2.43 -7.57
CA GLU A 138 -17.28 3.37 -8.66
C GLU A 138 -15.79 3.34 -9.02
N CYS A 139 -15.48 2.85 -10.18
CA CYS A 139 -14.11 2.69 -10.66
C CYS A 139 -14.04 2.59 -12.18
N ARG A 140 -12.86 2.68 -12.73
CA ARG A 140 -12.60 2.43 -14.13
C ARG A 140 -12.96 0.99 -14.50
N LYS A 141 -13.77 0.81 -15.55
CA LYS A 141 -14.29 -0.47 -16.03
C LYS A 141 -14.04 -0.61 -17.52
N ASP A 142 -12.75 -0.71 -17.91
CA ASP A 142 -12.31 -0.93 -19.27
C ASP A 142 -11.18 -1.98 -19.33
N GLU A 143 -10.72 -2.31 -20.54
CA GLU A 143 -9.69 -3.32 -20.75
C GLU A 143 -8.34 -2.97 -20.12
N ALA A 144 -8.04 -1.67 -19.92
CA ALA A 144 -6.77 -1.23 -19.38
C ALA A 144 -6.58 -1.62 -17.91
N VAL A 145 -7.67 -1.91 -17.17
CA VAL A 145 -7.62 -2.27 -15.75
C VAL A 145 -7.91 -3.74 -15.46
N ILE A 146 -8.04 -4.59 -16.47
CA ILE A 146 -8.30 -6.04 -16.30
C ILE A 146 -7.19 -6.71 -15.47
N ASP A 147 -5.95 -6.25 -15.59
CA ASP A 147 -4.85 -6.78 -14.79
C ASP A 147 -4.96 -6.45 -13.29
N GLU A 148 -5.81 -5.50 -12.92
CA GLU A 148 -6.09 -5.13 -11.52
C GLU A 148 -7.38 -5.78 -10.97
N ILE A 149 -7.96 -6.74 -11.70
CA ILE A 149 -9.19 -7.44 -11.29
C ILE A 149 -9.03 -8.08 -9.89
N PRO A 150 -10.06 -8.03 -9.03
CA PRO A 150 -10.00 -8.59 -7.67
C PRO A 150 -9.50 -10.03 -7.62
N MET A 151 -9.90 -10.89 -8.55
CA MET A 151 -9.52 -12.30 -8.61
C MET A 151 -8.02 -12.54 -8.89
N ALA A 152 -7.28 -11.51 -9.31
CA ALA A 152 -5.82 -11.61 -9.46
C ALA A 152 -5.06 -11.42 -8.14
N TYR A 153 -5.77 -11.18 -7.04
CA TYR A 153 -5.22 -10.90 -5.71
C TYR A 153 -5.61 -11.96 -4.70
N LYS A 154 -4.84 -12.06 -3.61
CA LYS A 154 -5.19 -12.86 -2.46
C LYS A 154 -6.40 -12.25 -1.74
N ASP A 155 -7.14 -13.09 -1.05
CA ASP A 155 -8.19 -12.64 -0.15
C ASP A 155 -7.58 -11.80 0.98
N ILE A 156 -8.00 -10.54 1.08
CA ILE A 156 -7.44 -9.59 2.06
C ILE A 156 -7.76 -10.00 3.50
N ASP A 157 -8.90 -10.64 3.76
CA ASP A 157 -9.26 -11.09 5.10
C ASP A 157 -8.33 -12.24 5.55
N GLN A 158 -7.95 -13.14 4.64
CA GLN A 158 -6.94 -14.18 4.91
C GLN A 158 -5.56 -13.57 5.16
N VAL A 159 -5.17 -12.56 4.37
CA VAL A 159 -3.91 -11.84 4.57
C VAL A 159 -3.88 -11.17 5.95
N MET A 160 -4.97 -10.51 6.35
CA MET A 160 -5.08 -9.87 7.66
C MET A 160 -5.06 -10.89 8.80
N HIS A 161 -5.74 -12.02 8.64
CA HIS A 161 -5.70 -13.10 9.63
C HIS A 161 -4.28 -13.66 9.83
N ALA A 162 -3.54 -13.85 8.74
CA ALA A 162 -2.17 -14.39 8.78
C ALA A 162 -1.16 -13.44 9.46
N GLN A 163 -1.45 -12.16 9.55
CA GLN A 163 -0.56 -11.15 10.16
C GLN A 163 -1.13 -10.51 11.45
N ARG A 164 -2.04 -11.19 12.13
CA ARG A 164 -2.64 -10.72 13.39
C ARG A 164 -1.64 -10.47 14.52
N GLU A 165 -0.45 -11.08 14.44
CA GLU A 165 0.64 -10.90 15.40
C GLU A 165 1.59 -9.75 14.99
N LEU A 166 1.40 -9.17 13.81
CA LEU A 166 2.23 -8.09 13.27
C LEU A 166 1.54 -6.72 13.43
N VAL A 167 0.21 -6.70 13.33
CA VAL A 167 -0.59 -5.48 13.35
C VAL A 167 -1.93 -5.67 14.07
N GLU A 168 -2.38 -4.59 14.71
CA GLU A 168 -3.74 -4.42 15.23
C GLU A 168 -4.58 -3.65 14.20
N VAL A 169 -5.79 -4.12 13.89
CA VAL A 169 -6.73 -3.41 13.01
C VAL A 169 -7.46 -2.32 13.81
N LEU A 170 -7.26 -1.06 13.44
CA LEU A 170 -7.97 0.07 14.04
C LEU A 170 -9.28 0.37 13.30
N HIS A 171 -9.23 0.38 11.96
CA HIS A 171 -10.39 0.65 11.13
C HIS A 171 -10.42 -0.26 9.92
N THR A 172 -11.63 -0.74 9.60
CA THR A 172 -11.92 -1.46 8.36
C THR A 172 -12.70 -0.52 7.44
N LEU A 173 -12.14 -0.27 6.25
CA LEU A 173 -12.70 0.64 5.26
C LEU A 173 -13.32 -0.16 4.12
N ARG A 174 -14.51 0.25 3.67
CA ARG A 174 -15.12 -0.25 2.43
C ARG A 174 -14.88 0.76 1.32
N GLN A 175 -14.43 0.28 0.19
CA GLN A 175 -14.25 1.11 -0.99
C GLN A 175 -15.62 1.42 -1.61
N VAL A 176 -15.89 2.70 -1.82
CA VAL A 176 -17.02 3.21 -2.61
C VAL A 176 -16.55 3.78 -3.94
N VAL A 177 -15.33 4.29 -3.96
CA VAL A 177 -14.63 4.77 -5.16
C VAL A 177 -13.22 4.19 -5.18
N CYS A 178 -12.74 3.77 -6.35
CA CYS A 178 -11.37 3.30 -6.55
C CYS A 178 -10.78 3.93 -7.82
N VAL A 179 -9.76 4.77 -7.64
CA VAL A 179 -9.05 5.40 -8.75
C VAL A 179 -7.79 4.60 -9.07
N LYS A 180 -7.68 4.15 -10.32
CA LYS A 180 -6.49 3.49 -10.86
C LYS A 180 -5.98 4.28 -12.07
N GLY A 181 -4.69 4.55 -12.08
CA GLY A 181 -3.98 5.18 -13.19
C GLY A 181 -3.32 4.19 -14.11
#